data_0c3aba6c624863dc59b4994c868236a4
#
_entry.id   0c3aba6c624863dc59b4994c868236a4
#
_cell.length_a   1.000
_cell.length_b   1.000
_cell.length_c   1.000
_cell.angle_alpha   90.00
_cell.angle_beta   90.00
_cell.angle_gamma   90.00
#
_symmetry.space_group_name_H-M   'P 1'
#
loop_
_entity.id
_entity.type
_entity.pdbx_description
1 polymer ?
#
loop_
_entity_poly.entity_id
_entity_poly.type
_entity_poly.pdbx_seq_one_letter_code
_entity_poly.pdbx_strand_id
1 'polypeptide(L)'
;MSKAKCIMVQGTMSGAGKSLLCAALCRIFAQDGYRVVPFKSQNMALNSFVTRDGAEMGRAQVVQAQAAGVEPDVRMNPILLKPSSDVGSQVIVNGKARGQMSAADYFRMKRSLIPDILEAYNSLAEENDIIVIEGAGSPAEINLKADDIVNMGLAKLVDAPVLLAGDIDRGGVFAQLYGTVELLEPQERARIKGLIINKFRGDVEILRPGLAMLEEKTHLPVLGVVPYLRVEIEDEDSLSDRLDAKAAVKPLDIAILRLPHVSNFTDFIPLEQHPLLGVRYVQNTRQLGAPDLVILPGTKNTMDDLRWLRESGLEAAVLRLSAAGTPVLGVCGGYQMLGEQLCDPAGEESGTPCTLRGLGLLPTTTVFGTEKHLTQTAARAAAPFAGAALTGYEIHAGSTEVRGSAFCTLADGTPEGCVQGNVFGTYLHGLFDTGELTEKLTAFLCRQKGIDPAGAELIPMEQYRQQQFDLLADGVRAALDLPAIYAAMGMQKGDNT
;
A
#
# COMPACT_ATOMS: atom_id res chain seq x y z
N MET A 1 -6.74 12.26 31.91
CA MET A 1 -6.80 10.96 31.23
C MET A 1 -5.39 10.40 31.17
N SER A 2 -5.18 9.09 31.38
CA SER A 2 -3.85 8.50 31.23
C SER A 2 -3.46 8.60 29.76
N LYS A 3 -2.19 8.93 29.48
CA LYS A 3 -1.66 8.93 28.11
C LYS A 3 -1.78 7.52 27.51
N ALA A 4 -2.11 7.37 26.22
CA ALA A 4 -2.19 6.08 25.55
C ALA A 4 -0.96 5.22 25.85
N LYS A 5 -1.15 3.92 25.97
CA LYS A 5 -0.07 2.95 25.98
C LYS A 5 0.41 2.71 24.55
N CYS A 6 1.66 2.28 24.38
CA CYS A 6 2.16 1.98 23.05
C CYS A 6 3.00 0.70 23.04
N ILE A 7 3.09 0.09 21.85
CA ILE A 7 3.99 -1.00 21.54
C ILE A 7 4.57 -0.78 20.15
N MET A 8 5.87 -1.01 19.97
CA MET A 8 6.53 -0.80 18.68
C MET A 8 7.04 -2.11 18.11
N VAL A 9 6.70 -2.42 16.87
CA VAL A 9 7.24 -3.55 16.13
C VAL A 9 8.38 -3.07 15.24
N GLN A 10 9.58 -3.56 15.48
CA GLN A 10 10.74 -3.37 14.62
C GLN A 10 11.12 -4.70 13.97
N GLY A 11 11.83 -4.65 12.85
CA GLY A 11 12.26 -5.85 12.13
C GLY A 11 13.76 -5.88 11.95
N THR A 12 14.33 -7.08 11.83
CA THR A 12 15.75 -7.25 11.52
C THR A 12 16.10 -6.80 10.10
N MET A 13 15.08 -6.61 9.24
CA MET A 13 15.22 -6.21 7.83
C MET A 13 13.90 -5.68 7.27
N SER A 14 13.94 -5.08 6.07
CA SER A 14 12.75 -4.85 5.27
C SER A 14 12.10 -6.20 4.90
N GLY A 15 10.76 -6.23 4.83
CA GLY A 15 10.04 -7.49 4.54
C GLY A 15 9.97 -8.49 5.70
N ALA A 16 10.47 -8.18 6.91
CA ALA A 16 10.33 -9.06 8.09
C ALA A 16 8.87 -9.29 8.54
N GLY A 17 7.90 -8.60 7.91
CA GLY A 17 6.47 -8.73 8.20
C GLY A 17 5.98 -7.77 9.29
N LYS A 18 6.70 -6.67 9.54
CA LYS A 18 6.30 -5.64 10.52
C LYS A 18 4.87 -5.15 10.30
N SER A 19 4.53 -4.79 9.06
CA SER A 19 3.24 -4.20 8.71
C SER A 19 2.08 -5.14 9.00
N LEU A 20 2.22 -6.44 8.67
CA LEU A 20 1.21 -7.46 8.99
C LEU A 20 1.12 -7.70 10.51
N LEU A 21 2.24 -7.75 11.22
CA LEU A 21 2.23 -7.89 12.68
C LEU A 21 1.57 -6.68 13.36
N CYS A 22 1.81 -5.45 12.86
CA CYS A 22 1.13 -4.25 13.35
C CYS A 22 -0.38 -4.30 13.05
N ALA A 23 -0.78 -4.70 11.84
CA ALA A 23 -2.19 -4.86 11.49
C ALA A 23 -2.88 -5.91 12.38
N ALA A 24 -2.21 -7.06 12.63
CA ALA A 24 -2.69 -8.08 13.55
C ALA A 24 -2.88 -7.55 14.96
N LEU A 25 -1.88 -6.85 15.53
CA LEU A 25 -1.95 -6.27 16.86
C LEU A 25 -3.04 -5.19 16.96
N CYS A 26 -3.18 -4.34 15.91
CA CYS A 26 -4.29 -3.38 15.83
C CYS A 26 -5.65 -4.10 15.91
N ARG A 27 -5.84 -5.17 15.11
CA ARG A 27 -7.08 -5.96 15.13
C ARG A 27 -7.31 -6.66 16.47
N ILE A 28 -6.27 -7.30 17.02
CA ILE A 28 -6.32 -8.02 18.30
C ILE A 28 -6.74 -7.08 19.43
N PHE A 29 -6.09 -5.94 19.57
CA PHE A 29 -6.39 -5.00 20.65
C PHE A 29 -7.76 -4.35 20.47
N ALA A 30 -8.20 -4.10 19.22
CA ALA A 30 -9.55 -3.62 18.93
C ALA A 30 -10.61 -4.68 19.30
N GLN A 31 -10.39 -5.96 18.95
CA GLN A 31 -11.26 -7.06 19.38
C GLN A 31 -11.30 -7.25 20.91
N ASP A 32 -10.20 -6.93 21.61
CA ASP A 32 -10.12 -6.97 23.06
C ASP A 32 -10.77 -5.71 23.72
N GLY A 33 -11.35 -4.80 22.90
CA GLY A 33 -12.19 -3.68 23.35
C GLY A 33 -11.47 -2.35 23.55
N TYR A 34 -10.20 -2.22 23.15
CA TYR A 34 -9.45 -0.97 23.24
C TYR A 34 -9.67 -0.08 22.01
N ARG A 35 -9.59 1.24 22.19
CA ARG A 35 -9.46 2.20 21.10
C ARG A 35 -8.01 2.19 20.61
N VAL A 36 -7.80 1.68 19.42
CA VAL A 36 -6.46 1.41 18.88
C VAL A 36 -6.23 2.20 17.61
N VAL A 37 -5.03 2.77 17.49
CA VAL A 37 -4.59 3.37 16.23
C VAL A 37 -3.17 2.90 15.87
N PRO A 38 -2.87 2.73 14.57
CA PRO A 38 -1.51 2.53 14.10
C PRO A 38 -0.72 3.85 14.10
N PHE A 39 0.60 3.75 14.10
CA PHE A 39 1.49 4.89 13.90
C PHE A 39 2.79 4.47 13.20
N LYS A 40 3.19 5.22 12.20
CA LYS A 40 4.51 5.09 11.55
C LYS A 40 5.03 6.49 11.25
N SER A 41 6.06 6.91 11.95
CA SER A 41 6.55 8.30 11.85
C SER A 41 6.93 8.70 10.44
N GLN A 42 7.57 7.79 9.70
CA GLN A 42 7.95 7.97 8.31
C GLN A 42 7.70 6.71 7.52
N ASN A 43 7.03 6.84 6.38
CA ASN A 43 6.90 5.77 5.41
C ASN A 43 7.59 6.13 4.10
N MET A 44 8.08 5.12 3.36
CA MET A 44 8.58 5.27 2.00
C MET A 44 7.82 4.28 1.12
N ALA A 45 6.86 4.78 0.34
CA ALA A 45 6.00 3.94 -0.50
C ALA A 45 5.47 4.71 -1.70
N LEU A 46 5.24 4.00 -2.81
CA LEU A 46 4.53 4.53 -3.98
C LEU A 46 3.02 4.47 -3.81
N ASN A 47 2.54 3.47 -3.05
CA ASN A 47 1.12 3.32 -2.76
C ASN A 47 0.69 4.30 -1.67
N SER A 48 -0.26 5.15 -1.98
CA SER A 48 -0.83 6.13 -1.05
C SER A 48 -2.35 6.17 -1.13
N PHE A 49 -2.93 6.85 -0.18
CA PHE A 49 -4.37 7.01 -0.01
C PHE A 49 -4.66 8.46 0.34
N VAL A 50 -5.84 8.92 0.01
CA VAL A 50 -6.33 10.27 0.37
C VAL A 50 -7.35 10.11 1.49
N THR A 51 -7.13 10.79 2.62
CA THR A 51 -8.07 10.83 3.74
C THR A 51 -9.31 11.68 3.42
N ARG A 52 -10.34 11.62 4.25
CA ARG A 52 -11.58 12.39 4.03
C ARG A 52 -11.37 13.90 3.98
N ASP A 53 -10.37 14.41 4.68
CA ASP A 53 -10.00 15.83 4.72
C ASP A 53 -9.02 16.21 3.59
N GLY A 54 -8.76 15.32 2.64
CA GLY A 54 -7.92 15.58 1.47
C GLY A 54 -6.41 15.50 1.76
N ALA A 55 -5.99 14.83 2.83
CA ALA A 55 -4.58 14.62 3.16
C ALA A 55 -4.06 13.30 2.58
N GLU A 56 -2.79 13.27 2.16
CA GLU A 56 -2.16 12.07 1.59
C GLU A 56 -1.39 11.28 2.66
N MET A 57 -1.59 9.96 2.75
CA MET A 57 -0.87 9.07 3.65
C MET A 57 -0.49 7.73 3.01
N GLY A 58 0.44 7.01 3.62
CA GLY A 58 0.90 5.69 3.15
C GLY A 58 -0.16 4.61 3.30
N ARG A 59 -0.28 3.72 2.30
CA ARG A 59 -1.31 2.67 2.25
C ARG A 59 -1.21 1.68 3.42
N ALA A 60 0.00 1.36 3.90
CA ALA A 60 0.17 0.43 5.02
C ALA A 60 -0.56 0.88 6.29
N GLN A 61 -0.50 2.17 6.63
CA GLN A 61 -1.20 2.70 7.82
C GLN A 61 -2.70 2.78 7.61
N VAL A 62 -3.18 2.94 6.37
CA VAL A 62 -4.60 2.78 6.03
C VAL A 62 -5.09 1.38 6.32
N VAL A 63 -4.36 0.36 5.88
CA VAL A 63 -4.66 -1.06 6.15
C VAL A 63 -4.69 -1.35 7.65
N GLN A 64 -3.73 -0.82 8.40
CA GLN A 64 -3.67 -0.99 9.86
C GLN A 64 -4.81 -0.26 10.59
N ALA A 65 -5.21 0.93 10.11
CA ALA A 65 -6.37 1.65 10.62
C ALA A 65 -7.67 0.87 10.36
N GLN A 66 -7.84 0.35 9.15
CA GLN A 66 -8.97 -0.51 8.80
C GLN A 66 -9.01 -1.81 9.64
N ALA A 67 -7.85 -2.41 9.92
CA ALA A 67 -7.75 -3.55 10.83
C ALA A 67 -8.18 -3.20 12.27
N ALA A 68 -7.85 -1.99 12.73
CA ALA A 68 -8.30 -1.46 14.01
C ALA A 68 -9.79 -1.05 14.03
N GLY A 69 -10.45 -1.00 12.86
CA GLY A 69 -11.83 -0.53 12.73
C GLY A 69 -11.98 0.99 12.86
N VAL A 70 -10.94 1.77 12.56
CA VAL A 70 -10.94 3.23 12.63
C VAL A 70 -10.71 3.86 11.26
N GLU A 71 -11.21 5.07 11.07
CA GLU A 71 -10.96 5.85 9.85
C GLU A 71 -9.47 6.20 9.74
N PRO A 72 -8.89 6.09 8.53
CA PRO A 72 -7.53 6.54 8.28
C PRO A 72 -7.37 8.05 8.54
N ASP A 73 -6.36 8.41 9.31
CA ASP A 73 -6.02 9.78 9.69
C ASP A 73 -4.54 10.02 9.36
N VAL A 74 -4.23 11.15 8.74
CA VAL A 74 -2.86 11.49 8.32
C VAL A 74 -1.88 11.53 9.50
N ARG A 75 -2.35 11.80 10.72
CA ARG A 75 -1.54 11.74 11.95
C ARG A 75 -0.93 10.36 12.19
N MET A 76 -1.52 9.29 11.65
CA MET A 76 -0.99 7.92 11.74
C MET A 76 0.28 7.73 10.90
N ASN A 77 0.50 8.58 9.88
CA ASN A 77 1.69 8.60 9.05
C ASN A 77 2.09 10.04 8.68
N PRO A 78 2.67 10.82 9.62
CA PRO A 78 2.94 12.23 9.41
C PRO A 78 3.97 12.53 8.32
N ILE A 79 4.87 11.57 8.00
CA ILE A 79 5.86 11.76 6.94
C ILE A 79 5.75 10.62 5.93
N LEU A 80 5.51 10.97 4.66
CA LEU A 80 5.51 10.04 3.54
C LEU A 80 6.54 10.48 2.50
N LEU A 81 7.41 9.57 2.12
CA LEU A 81 8.38 9.74 1.03
C LEU A 81 7.91 8.93 -0.17
N LYS A 82 7.72 9.59 -1.32
CA LYS A 82 7.41 8.92 -2.58
C LYS A 82 8.60 8.98 -3.52
N PRO A 83 9.33 7.87 -3.72
CA PRO A 83 10.44 7.84 -4.67
C PRO A 83 9.99 8.33 -6.05
N SER A 84 10.72 9.30 -6.61
CA SER A 84 10.45 9.87 -7.94
C SER A 84 11.58 9.58 -8.92
N SER A 85 12.77 9.20 -8.39
CA SER A 85 13.95 8.79 -9.15
C SER A 85 14.87 7.99 -8.24
N ASP A 86 15.97 7.45 -8.79
CA ASP A 86 16.97 6.69 -8.01
C ASP A 86 17.60 7.49 -6.84
N VAL A 87 17.55 8.81 -6.91
CA VAL A 87 18.25 9.69 -5.93
C VAL A 87 17.35 10.73 -5.26
N GLY A 88 16.04 10.74 -5.57
CA GLY A 88 15.12 11.75 -5.08
C GLY A 88 13.76 11.23 -4.72
N SER A 89 13.09 11.91 -3.79
CA SER A 89 11.72 11.60 -3.35
C SER A 89 10.91 12.87 -3.20
N GLN A 90 9.62 12.77 -3.51
CA GLN A 90 8.65 13.77 -3.06
C GLN A 90 8.43 13.60 -1.56
N VAL A 91 8.66 14.65 -0.79
CA VAL A 91 8.45 14.67 0.66
C VAL A 91 7.07 15.22 0.97
N ILE A 92 6.28 14.46 1.71
CA ILE A 92 4.93 14.82 2.15
C ILE A 92 4.96 14.85 3.68
N VAL A 93 4.52 15.95 4.27
CA VAL A 93 4.45 16.16 5.72
C VAL A 93 3.03 16.51 6.10
N ASN A 94 2.45 15.76 7.03
CA ASN A 94 1.06 15.89 7.47
C ASN A 94 0.10 15.96 6.26
N GLY A 95 0.31 15.05 5.29
CA GLY A 95 -0.51 14.90 4.09
C GLY A 95 -0.31 15.96 3.01
N LYS A 96 0.61 16.92 3.18
CA LYS A 96 0.86 18.01 2.23
C LYS A 96 2.25 17.89 1.63
N ALA A 97 2.36 18.00 0.31
CA ALA A 97 3.63 17.97 -0.39
C ALA A 97 4.50 19.18 0.00
N ARG A 98 5.74 18.92 0.38
CA ARG A 98 6.79 19.94 0.67
C ARG A 98 7.75 20.13 -0.49
N GLY A 99 7.65 19.33 -1.55
CA GLY A 99 8.48 19.39 -2.75
C GLY A 99 9.33 18.14 -2.96
N GLN A 100 10.15 18.20 -4.00
CA GLN A 100 11.12 17.15 -4.35
C GLN A 100 12.43 17.41 -3.60
N MET A 101 13.03 16.36 -3.05
CA MET A 101 14.31 16.45 -2.33
C MET A 101 15.22 15.29 -2.72
N SER A 102 16.53 15.58 -2.81
CA SER A 102 17.51 14.50 -2.88
C SER A 102 17.59 13.75 -1.54
N ALA A 103 18.04 12.50 -1.55
CA ALA A 103 18.25 11.72 -0.34
C ALA A 103 19.19 12.46 0.64
N ALA A 104 20.25 13.12 0.14
CA ALA A 104 21.21 13.87 0.95
C ALA A 104 20.56 15.10 1.62
N ASP A 105 19.69 15.83 0.92
CA ASP A 105 18.99 16.99 1.48
C ASP A 105 17.99 16.57 2.52
N TYR A 106 17.22 15.51 2.24
CA TYR A 106 16.30 14.94 3.19
C TYR A 106 17.01 14.50 4.47
N PHE A 107 18.16 13.80 4.35
CA PHE A 107 18.94 13.38 5.51
C PHE A 107 19.36 14.55 6.41
N ARG A 108 19.74 15.69 5.82
CA ARG A 108 20.08 16.90 6.58
C ARG A 108 18.90 17.54 7.30
N MET A 109 17.71 17.41 6.71
CA MET A 109 16.49 18.06 7.19
C MET A 109 15.67 17.19 8.13
N LYS A 110 15.69 15.85 8.01
CA LYS A 110 14.70 14.95 8.64
C LYS A 110 14.55 15.13 10.17
N ARG A 111 15.60 15.52 10.90
CA ARG A 111 15.50 15.81 12.34
C ARG A 111 14.63 17.03 12.66
N SER A 112 14.51 17.98 11.73
CA SER A 112 13.64 19.14 11.91
C SER A 112 12.14 18.76 11.86
N LEU A 113 11.83 17.54 11.41
CA LEU A 113 10.44 16.99 11.38
C LEU A 113 10.03 16.31 12.69
N ILE A 114 10.92 16.20 13.68
CA ILE A 114 10.59 15.61 15.00
C ILE A 114 9.41 16.33 15.67
N PRO A 115 9.28 17.65 15.65
CA PRO A 115 8.10 18.33 16.20
C PRO A 115 6.80 17.88 15.52
N ASP A 116 6.75 17.77 14.18
CA ASP A 116 5.57 17.31 13.43
C ASP A 116 5.21 15.86 13.81
N ILE A 117 6.22 14.98 13.98
CA ILE A 117 6.03 13.59 14.40
C ILE A 117 5.43 13.53 15.82
N LEU A 118 6.00 14.31 16.76
CA LEU A 118 5.54 14.28 18.15
C LEU A 118 4.17 14.94 18.35
N GLU A 119 3.85 15.97 17.58
CA GLU A 119 2.51 16.58 17.58
C GLU A 119 1.46 15.56 17.12
N ALA A 120 1.69 14.89 15.98
CA ALA A 120 0.81 13.85 15.48
C ALA A 120 0.65 12.70 16.49
N TYR A 121 1.76 12.19 17.03
CA TYR A 121 1.75 11.11 18.01
C TYR A 121 0.99 11.50 19.29
N ASN A 122 1.28 12.66 19.88
CA ASN A 122 0.68 13.09 21.13
C ASN A 122 -0.83 13.34 20.96
N SER A 123 -1.25 13.94 19.84
CA SER A 123 -2.66 14.13 19.53
C SER A 123 -3.42 12.79 19.44
N LEU A 124 -2.86 11.77 18.76
CA LEU A 124 -3.44 10.42 18.74
C LEU A 124 -3.46 9.77 20.13
N ALA A 125 -2.43 10.02 20.96
CA ALA A 125 -2.32 9.47 22.31
C ALA A 125 -3.35 10.05 23.29
N GLU A 126 -3.90 11.22 23.03
CA GLU A 126 -4.97 11.82 23.83
C GLU A 126 -6.34 11.21 23.54
N GLU A 127 -6.53 10.68 22.33
CA GLU A 127 -7.82 10.19 21.83
C GLU A 127 -7.99 8.66 21.96
N ASN A 128 -6.87 7.92 22.14
CA ASN A 128 -6.85 6.47 22.05
C ASN A 128 -6.26 5.82 23.30
N ASP A 129 -6.49 4.51 23.45
CA ASP A 129 -5.99 3.72 24.58
C ASP A 129 -4.64 3.08 24.24
N ILE A 130 -4.47 2.61 22.99
CA ILE A 130 -3.25 1.94 22.51
C ILE A 130 -2.81 2.51 21.17
N ILE A 131 -1.50 2.77 21.03
CA ILE A 131 -0.86 3.08 19.75
C ILE A 131 0.07 1.92 19.37
N VAL A 132 -0.18 1.30 18.22
CA VAL A 132 0.71 0.28 17.64
C VAL A 132 1.64 0.97 16.66
N ILE A 133 2.95 0.96 16.97
CA ILE A 133 3.96 1.69 16.21
C ILE A 133 4.70 0.73 15.28
N GLU A 134 4.84 1.08 14.01
CA GLU A 134 5.65 0.35 13.04
C GLU A 134 6.99 1.04 12.81
N GLY A 135 8.09 0.29 12.96
CA GLY A 135 9.43 0.72 12.54
C GLY A 135 9.65 0.58 11.03
N ALA A 136 10.76 1.13 10.54
CA ALA A 136 11.14 1.06 9.13
C ALA A 136 12.52 0.40 8.94
N GLY A 137 12.63 -0.53 7.97
CA GLY A 137 13.88 -1.25 7.73
C GLY A 137 14.35 -2.03 8.96
N SER A 138 15.59 -1.77 9.40
CA SER A 138 16.22 -2.39 10.56
C SER A 138 16.78 -1.34 11.52
N PRO A 139 16.67 -1.54 12.86
CA PRO A 139 17.34 -0.68 13.84
C PRO A 139 18.87 -0.90 13.86
N ALA A 140 19.37 -1.94 13.19
CA ALA A 140 20.80 -2.25 13.10
C ALA A 140 21.54 -1.46 12.02
N GLU A 141 20.88 -0.51 11.33
CA GLU A 141 21.53 0.44 10.40
C GLU A 141 22.35 1.47 11.19
N ILE A 142 23.45 1.00 11.79
CA ILE A 142 24.27 1.78 12.75
C ILE A 142 24.89 3.05 12.15
N ASN A 143 25.10 3.07 10.83
CA ASN A 143 25.57 4.21 10.07
C ASN A 143 24.52 5.35 9.95
N LEU A 144 23.24 5.04 10.15
CA LEU A 144 22.12 6.00 10.06
C LEU A 144 21.57 6.42 11.43
N LYS A 145 22.13 5.89 12.50
CA LYS A 145 21.62 5.96 13.87
C LYS A 145 21.50 7.38 14.43
N ALA A 146 22.45 8.27 14.09
CA ALA A 146 22.49 9.63 14.63
C ALA A 146 21.22 10.43 14.29
N ASP A 147 20.59 10.12 13.15
CA ASP A 147 19.41 10.80 12.63
C ASP A 147 18.19 9.89 12.54
N ASP A 148 18.14 8.83 13.36
CA ASP A 148 17.03 7.89 13.38
C ASP A 148 15.78 8.54 13.98
N ILE A 149 14.72 8.63 13.17
CA ILE A 149 13.39 9.11 13.56
C ILE A 149 12.31 8.03 13.39
N VAL A 150 12.70 6.78 13.08
CA VAL A 150 11.76 5.72 12.66
C VAL A 150 11.85 4.43 13.49
N ASN A 151 13.02 4.13 14.08
CA ASN A 151 13.24 2.93 14.87
C ASN A 151 13.57 3.27 16.33
N MET A 152 14.79 3.01 16.81
CA MET A 152 15.16 3.27 18.20
C MET A 152 15.14 4.77 18.54
N GLY A 153 15.38 5.65 17.57
CA GLY A 153 15.21 7.09 17.76
C GLY A 153 13.79 7.46 18.13
N LEU A 154 12.79 6.96 17.37
CA LEU A 154 11.38 7.16 17.71
C LEU A 154 11.00 6.48 19.03
N ALA A 155 11.46 5.22 19.23
CA ALA A 155 11.19 4.49 20.47
C ALA A 155 11.65 5.23 21.73
N LYS A 156 12.79 5.95 21.64
CA LYS A 156 13.27 6.83 22.72
C LYS A 156 12.39 8.05 22.93
N LEU A 157 11.95 8.70 21.84
CA LEU A 157 11.15 9.93 21.89
C LEU A 157 9.78 9.72 22.54
N VAL A 158 9.14 8.56 22.28
CA VAL A 158 7.78 8.26 22.77
C VAL A 158 7.76 7.23 23.90
N ASP A 159 8.94 6.84 24.39
CA ASP A 159 9.16 5.82 25.46
C ASP A 159 8.50 4.46 25.15
N ALA A 160 8.59 4.01 23.88
CA ALA A 160 7.95 2.79 23.43
C ALA A 160 8.75 1.53 23.81
N PRO A 161 8.10 0.49 24.38
CA PRO A 161 8.62 -0.87 24.39
C PRO A 161 8.63 -1.44 22.96
N VAL A 162 9.63 -2.27 22.65
CA VAL A 162 9.89 -2.77 21.32
C VAL A 162 9.77 -4.29 21.25
N LEU A 163 9.09 -4.79 20.23
CA LEU A 163 9.10 -6.18 19.79
C LEU A 163 9.97 -6.27 18.53
N LEU A 164 10.99 -7.11 18.54
CA LEU A 164 11.89 -7.29 17.40
C LEU A 164 11.52 -8.55 16.63
N ALA A 165 11.09 -8.39 15.38
CA ALA A 165 10.67 -9.48 14.49
C ALA A 165 11.76 -9.85 13.48
N GLY A 166 12.00 -11.15 13.31
CA GLY A 166 12.90 -11.72 12.30
C GLY A 166 12.14 -12.64 11.33
N ASP A 167 12.49 -12.58 10.04
CA ASP A 167 11.96 -13.45 8.99
C ASP A 167 12.76 -14.74 8.90
N ILE A 168 12.12 -15.91 9.19
CA ILE A 168 12.78 -17.21 9.12
C ILE A 168 12.75 -17.83 7.73
N ASP A 169 11.78 -17.43 6.88
CA ASP A 169 11.57 -18.02 5.55
C ASP A 169 12.78 -17.80 4.62
N ARG A 170 13.48 -16.69 4.81
CA ARG A 170 14.72 -16.35 4.06
C ARG A 170 16.00 -16.98 4.62
N GLY A 171 15.92 -17.66 5.77
CA GLY A 171 17.06 -18.21 6.48
C GLY A 171 17.88 -17.19 7.29
N GLY A 172 18.71 -17.69 8.21
CA GLY A 172 19.61 -16.86 9.02
C GLY A 172 18.96 -16.05 10.14
N VAL A 173 17.72 -16.31 10.50
CA VAL A 173 16.94 -15.51 11.47
C VAL A 173 17.62 -15.38 12.83
N PHE A 174 18.27 -16.44 13.34
CA PHE A 174 19.00 -16.42 14.62
C PHE A 174 20.16 -15.40 14.58
N ALA A 175 20.95 -15.43 13.50
CA ALA A 175 22.05 -14.48 13.31
C ALA A 175 21.52 -13.04 13.17
N GLN A 176 20.43 -12.84 12.45
CA GLN A 176 19.81 -11.53 12.27
C GLN A 176 19.27 -10.97 13.60
N LEU A 177 18.54 -11.76 14.39
CA LEU A 177 18.01 -11.33 15.70
C LEU A 177 19.16 -11.05 16.69
N TYR A 178 20.08 -12.00 16.83
CA TYR A 178 21.24 -11.85 17.72
C TYR A 178 22.10 -10.65 17.32
N GLY A 179 22.48 -10.54 16.05
CA GLY A 179 23.29 -9.45 15.54
C GLY A 179 22.62 -8.09 15.68
N THR A 180 21.31 -8.02 15.44
CA THR A 180 20.55 -6.77 15.64
C THR A 180 20.59 -6.34 17.09
N VAL A 181 20.33 -7.26 18.05
CA VAL A 181 20.38 -6.96 19.49
C VAL A 181 21.79 -6.51 19.90
N GLU A 182 22.84 -7.19 19.42
CA GLU A 182 24.24 -6.87 19.79
C GLU A 182 24.75 -5.54 19.22
N LEU A 183 24.26 -5.11 18.06
CA LEU A 183 24.63 -3.82 17.45
C LEU A 183 23.97 -2.61 18.12
N LEU A 184 22.94 -2.83 18.94
CA LEU A 184 22.24 -1.76 19.65
C LEU A 184 22.98 -1.37 20.94
N GLU A 185 22.84 -0.09 21.32
CA GLU A 185 23.36 0.39 22.60
C GLU A 185 22.58 -0.20 23.79
N PRO A 186 23.18 -0.26 24.99
CA PRO A 186 22.51 -0.84 26.17
C PRO A 186 21.13 -0.23 26.48
N GLN A 187 20.97 1.08 26.29
CA GLN A 187 19.68 1.77 26.52
C GLN A 187 18.62 1.41 25.45
N GLU A 188 19.05 1.07 24.25
CA GLU A 188 18.17 0.63 23.16
C GLU A 188 17.78 -0.83 23.35
N ARG A 189 18.75 -1.69 23.70
CA ARG A 189 18.46 -3.09 24.06
C ARG A 189 17.45 -3.20 25.19
N ALA A 190 17.55 -2.35 26.20
CA ALA A 190 16.62 -2.34 27.33
C ALA A 190 15.16 -2.05 26.92
N ARG A 191 14.94 -1.44 25.76
CA ARG A 191 13.60 -1.22 25.18
C ARG A 191 13.02 -2.45 24.52
N ILE A 192 13.86 -3.38 24.04
CA ILE A 192 13.37 -4.64 23.47
C ILE A 192 12.81 -5.50 24.59
N LYS A 193 11.52 -5.84 24.48
CA LYS A 193 10.79 -6.63 25.46
C LYS A 193 10.60 -8.08 25.02
N GLY A 194 10.85 -8.37 23.74
CA GLY A 194 10.81 -9.73 23.25
C GLY A 194 11.11 -9.83 21.76
N LEU A 195 11.40 -11.05 21.36
CA LEU A 195 11.72 -11.44 20.00
C LEU A 195 10.53 -12.17 19.39
N ILE A 196 10.29 -11.97 18.11
CA ILE A 196 9.28 -12.69 17.33
C ILE A 196 9.96 -13.35 16.15
N ILE A 197 9.76 -14.65 15.97
CA ILE A 197 10.11 -15.35 14.74
C ILE A 197 8.87 -15.36 13.84
N ASN A 198 9.00 -14.78 12.66
CA ASN A 198 7.86 -14.62 11.74
C ASN A 198 8.04 -15.45 10.47
N LYS A 199 6.95 -15.75 9.79
CA LYS A 199 6.85 -16.51 8.54
C LYS A 199 7.37 -17.93 8.64
N PHE A 200 7.14 -18.57 9.77
CA PHE A 200 7.60 -19.93 10.00
C PHE A 200 6.81 -20.96 9.18
N ARG A 201 7.54 -21.90 8.61
CA ARG A 201 6.98 -23.08 7.93
C ARG A 201 7.59 -24.36 8.53
N GLY A 202 6.77 -25.25 8.99
CA GLY A 202 7.22 -26.54 9.53
C GLY A 202 6.75 -26.83 10.94
N ASP A 203 7.49 -27.71 11.63
CA ASP A 203 7.20 -28.11 13.00
C ASP A 203 7.99 -27.25 13.99
N VAL A 204 7.28 -26.51 14.84
CA VAL A 204 7.85 -25.61 15.84
C VAL A 204 8.68 -26.35 16.89
N GLU A 205 8.40 -27.63 17.14
CA GLU A 205 9.16 -28.42 18.11
C GLU A 205 10.61 -28.61 17.69
N ILE A 206 10.89 -28.69 16.37
CA ILE A 206 12.27 -28.76 15.84
C ILE A 206 13.00 -27.40 16.08
N LEU A 207 12.27 -26.30 16.10
CA LEU A 207 12.85 -24.98 16.32
C LEU A 207 13.13 -24.67 17.80
N ARG A 208 12.40 -25.31 18.72
CA ARG A 208 12.39 -25.04 20.17
C ARG A 208 13.78 -24.99 20.82
N PRO A 209 14.71 -25.93 20.54
CA PRO A 209 16.08 -25.85 21.11
C PRO A 209 16.82 -24.57 20.65
N GLY A 210 16.63 -24.15 19.41
CA GLY A 210 17.21 -22.92 18.88
C GLY A 210 16.64 -21.66 19.54
N LEU A 211 15.35 -21.66 19.89
CA LEU A 211 14.72 -20.56 20.62
C LEU A 211 15.35 -20.39 22.00
N ALA A 212 15.51 -21.49 22.76
CA ALA A 212 16.17 -21.46 24.06
C ALA A 212 17.62 -20.94 23.98
N MET A 213 18.36 -21.34 22.95
CA MET A 213 19.73 -20.82 22.71
C MET A 213 19.73 -19.32 22.37
N LEU A 214 18.72 -18.83 21.65
CA LEU A 214 18.59 -17.42 21.33
C LEU A 214 18.29 -16.60 22.59
N GLU A 215 17.37 -17.07 23.42
CA GLU A 215 17.02 -16.44 24.71
C GLU A 215 18.23 -16.37 25.66
N GLU A 216 18.99 -17.48 25.77
CA GLU A 216 20.24 -17.52 26.55
C GLU A 216 21.26 -16.47 26.07
N LYS A 217 21.43 -16.33 24.74
CA LYS A 217 22.42 -15.41 24.16
C LYS A 217 21.99 -13.95 24.20
N THR A 218 20.71 -13.66 24.03
CA THR A 218 20.19 -12.29 23.96
C THR A 218 19.70 -11.76 25.30
N HIS A 219 19.43 -12.66 26.26
CA HIS A 219 18.73 -12.37 27.52
C HIS A 219 17.35 -11.75 27.31
N LEU A 220 16.70 -12.07 26.18
CA LEU A 220 15.38 -11.60 25.78
C LEU A 220 14.45 -12.79 25.53
N PRO A 221 13.18 -12.75 25.97
CA PRO A 221 12.25 -13.84 25.69
C PRO A 221 11.87 -13.88 24.22
N VAL A 222 11.64 -15.08 23.67
CA VAL A 222 10.97 -15.27 22.40
C VAL A 222 9.46 -15.33 22.65
N LEU A 223 8.75 -14.29 22.31
CA LEU A 223 7.32 -14.13 22.58
C LEU A 223 6.43 -14.95 21.64
N GLY A 224 7.00 -15.53 20.59
CA GLY A 224 6.28 -16.45 19.75
C GLY A 224 6.93 -16.70 18.40
N VAL A 225 6.38 -17.73 17.74
CA VAL A 225 6.74 -18.16 16.38
C VAL A 225 5.48 -18.08 15.54
N VAL A 226 5.38 -17.02 14.76
CA VAL A 226 4.23 -16.77 13.90
C VAL A 226 4.39 -17.59 12.62
N PRO A 227 3.41 -18.43 12.27
CA PRO A 227 3.47 -19.21 11.06
C PRO A 227 3.38 -18.31 9.82
N TYR A 228 3.73 -18.85 8.66
CA TYR A 228 3.47 -18.19 7.39
C TYR A 228 1.96 -18.17 7.14
N LEU A 229 1.35 -17.03 7.42
CA LEU A 229 -0.08 -16.84 7.24
C LEU A 229 -0.39 -16.51 5.78
N ARG A 230 -1.30 -17.25 5.18
CA ARG A 230 -1.81 -16.98 3.84
C ARG A 230 -3.02 -16.07 3.96
N VAL A 231 -2.77 -14.78 4.07
CA VAL A 231 -3.80 -13.75 4.10
C VAL A 231 -3.67 -12.87 2.87
N GLU A 232 -4.79 -12.43 2.36
CA GLU A 232 -4.84 -11.57 1.18
C GLU A 232 -5.15 -10.13 1.61
N ILE A 233 -4.18 -9.54 2.29
CA ILE A 233 -4.19 -8.15 2.74
C ILE A 233 -3.35 -7.32 1.77
N GLU A 234 -3.72 -6.08 1.57
CA GLU A 234 -3.08 -5.16 0.65
C GLU A 234 -1.58 -4.97 1.00
N ASP A 235 -0.73 -5.11 -0.02
CA ASP A 235 0.71 -4.95 0.13
C ASP A 235 1.10 -3.46 0.17
N GLU A 236 2.12 -3.16 0.96
CA GLU A 236 2.64 -1.79 1.10
C GLU A 236 3.41 -1.34 -0.14
N ASP A 237 4.18 -2.25 -0.76
CA ASP A 237 5.22 -1.90 -1.73
C ASP A 237 4.96 -2.53 -3.10
N SER A 238 5.34 -1.80 -4.17
CA SER A 238 5.38 -2.28 -5.55
C SER A 238 6.42 -3.39 -5.81
N LEU A 239 7.25 -3.73 -4.81
CA LEU A 239 8.14 -4.90 -4.81
C LEU A 239 7.46 -6.17 -4.29
N SER A 240 6.15 -6.15 -4.14
CA SER A 240 5.36 -7.30 -3.68
C SER A 240 5.54 -8.52 -4.58
N ASP A 241 5.69 -9.69 -3.94
CA ASP A 241 5.70 -10.99 -4.61
C ASP A 241 4.40 -11.26 -5.42
N ARG A 242 3.32 -10.52 -5.13
CA ARG A 242 2.05 -10.56 -5.86
C ARG A 242 2.22 -10.21 -7.34
N LEU A 243 3.05 -9.21 -7.65
CA LEU A 243 3.31 -8.78 -9.03
C LEU A 243 4.08 -9.82 -9.85
N ASP A 244 4.72 -10.78 -9.20
CA ASP A 244 5.45 -11.90 -9.81
C ASP A 244 4.66 -13.22 -9.74
N ALA A 245 3.49 -13.23 -9.08
CA ALA A 245 2.66 -14.42 -8.95
C ALA A 245 2.12 -14.87 -10.31
N LYS A 246 2.13 -16.19 -10.53
CA LYS A 246 1.48 -16.76 -11.70
C LYS A 246 -0.03 -16.65 -11.53
N ALA A 247 -0.70 -16.01 -12.50
CA ALA A 247 -2.14 -15.93 -12.53
C ALA A 247 -2.76 -17.33 -12.55
N ALA A 248 -3.85 -17.51 -11.80
CA ALA A 248 -4.70 -18.66 -11.96
C ALA A 248 -5.34 -18.62 -13.35
N VAL A 249 -5.39 -19.76 -14.05
CA VAL A 249 -6.08 -19.86 -15.33
C VAL A 249 -7.59 -19.80 -15.03
N LYS A 250 -8.22 -18.70 -15.42
CA LYS A 250 -9.65 -18.44 -15.27
C LYS A 250 -10.25 -18.12 -16.64
N PRO A 251 -11.61 -18.13 -16.77
CA PRO A 251 -12.29 -17.94 -18.06
C PRO A 251 -11.95 -16.64 -18.80
N LEU A 252 -11.73 -15.55 -18.07
CA LEU A 252 -11.37 -14.23 -18.61
C LEU A 252 -9.94 -13.87 -18.20
N ASP A 253 -9.13 -13.44 -19.17
CA ASP A 253 -7.72 -13.09 -18.98
C ASP A 253 -7.55 -11.56 -18.92
N ILE A 254 -7.12 -11.05 -17.79
CA ILE A 254 -6.91 -9.62 -17.54
C ILE A 254 -5.39 -9.36 -17.46
N ALA A 255 -4.86 -8.60 -18.40
CA ALA A 255 -3.45 -8.20 -18.40
C ALA A 255 -3.29 -6.78 -17.88
N ILE A 256 -2.60 -6.62 -16.75
CA ILE A 256 -2.23 -5.33 -16.16
C ILE A 256 -0.77 -5.05 -16.53
N LEU A 257 -0.49 -3.90 -17.11
CA LEU A 257 0.89 -3.53 -17.46
C LEU A 257 1.66 -3.18 -16.18
N ARG A 258 2.71 -3.93 -15.88
CA ARG A 258 3.61 -3.63 -14.77
C ARG A 258 4.61 -2.55 -15.20
N LEU A 259 4.21 -1.30 -15.02
CA LEU A 259 5.05 -0.13 -15.28
C LEU A 259 6.21 -0.06 -14.28
N PRO A 260 7.37 0.53 -14.62
CA PRO A 260 8.50 0.68 -13.69
C PRO A 260 8.16 1.41 -12.41
N HIS A 261 7.33 2.46 -12.51
CA HIS A 261 6.90 3.26 -11.35
C HIS A 261 5.42 3.04 -11.00
N VAL A 262 4.92 1.80 -11.21
CA VAL A 262 3.52 1.47 -10.89
C VAL A 262 3.17 1.89 -9.47
N SER A 263 2.00 2.52 -9.33
CA SER A 263 1.46 2.97 -8.03
C SER A 263 0.00 2.56 -7.89
N ASN A 264 -0.45 2.40 -6.65
CA ASN A 264 -1.83 2.04 -6.31
C ASN A 264 -2.34 0.77 -7.03
N PHE A 265 -1.43 -0.20 -7.26
CA PHE A 265 -1.79 -1.49 -7.88
C PHE A 265 -2.80 -2.30 -7.04
N THR A 266 -2.99 -1.93 -5.79
CA THR A 266 -4.02 -2.48 -4.90
C THR A 266 -5.44 -2.24 -5.40
N ASP A 267 -5.66 -1.28 -6.30
CA ASP A 267 -6.94 -1.05 -6.98
C ASP A 267 -7.50 -2.32 -7.67
N PHE A 268 -6.62 -3.25 -8.06
CA PHE A 268 -6.99 -4.43 -8.83
C PHE A 268 -7.25 -5.68 -8.00
N ILE A 269 -7.07 -5.62 -6.67
CA ILE A 269 -7.37 -6.74 -5.77
C ILE A 269 -8.81 -7.26 -5.94
N PRO A 270 -9.84 -6.40 -6.07
CA PRO A 270 -11.21 -6.90 -6.29
C PRO A 270 -11.37 -7.71 -7.59
N LEU A 271 -10.57 -7.41 -8.62
CA LEU A 271 -10.54 -8.20 -9.86
C LEU A 271 -9.85 -9.56 -9.65
N GLU A 272 -8.77 -9.60 -8.88
CA GLU A 272 -8.02 -10.83 -8.58
C GLU A 272 -8.90 -11.84 -7.81
N GLN A 273 -9.78 -11.33 -6.93
CA GLN A 273 -10.69 -12.12 -6.11
C GLN A 273 -11.87 -12.69 -6.92
N HIS A 274 -12.18 -12.12 -8.08
CA HIS A 274 -13.31 -12.55 -8.87
C HIS A 274 -13.09 -13.96 -9.45
N PRO A 275 -14.04 -14.90 -9.29
CA PRO A 275 -13.85 -16.29 -9.71
C PRO A 275 -13.61 -16.47 -11.22
N LEU A 276 -14.12 -15.56 -12.06
CA LEU A 276 -13.99 -15.64 -13.51
C LEU A 276 -12.80 -14.89 -14.07
N LEU A 277 -12.15 -13.97 -13.30
CA LEU A 277 -11.07 -13.10 -13.79
C LEU A 277 -9.70 -13.65 -13.41
N GLY A 278 -8.90 -14.04 -14.39
CA GLY A 278 -7.48 -14.37 -14.22
C GLY A 278 -6.63 -13.11 -14.43
N VAL A 279 -6.21 -12.47 -13.34
CA VAL A 279 -5.42 -11.24 -13.38
C VAL A 279 -3.94 -11.59 -13.42
N ARG A 280 -3.19 -10.95 -14.28
CA ARG A 280 -1.74 -11.11 -14.40
C ARG A 280 -1.05 -9.78 -14.73
N TYR A 281 0.13 -9.59 -14.14
CA TYR A 281 0.97 -8.44 -14.38
C TYR A 281 1.99 -8.76 -15.47
N VAL A 282 2.15 -7.87 -16.46
CA VAL A 282 2.94 -8.12 -17.66
C VAL A 282 3.95 -7.00 -17.92
N GLN A 283 5.18 -7.36 -18.27
CA GLN A 283 6.29 -6.41 -18.50
C GLN A 283 6.80 -6.41 -19.94
N ASN A 284 6.32 -7.31 -20.79
CA ASN A 284 6.77 -7.42 -22.18
C ASN A 284 5.67 -7.96 -23.09
N THR A 285 5.87 -7.80 -24.38
CA THR A 285 4.89 -8.18 -25.42
C THR A 285 4.60 -9.68 -25.45
N ARG A 286 5.57 -10.54 -25.08
CA ARG A 286 5.38 -11.99 -25.02
C ARG A 286 4.44 -12.37 -23.89
N GLN A 287 4.60 -11.74 -22.74
CA GLN A 287 3.70 -11.94 -21.60
C GLN A 287 2.30 -11.36 -21.86
N LEU A 288 2.19 -10.26 -22.62
CA LEU A 288 0.91 -9.63 -22.90
C LEU A 288 -0.05 -10.58 -23.63
N GLY A 289 0.40 -11.25 -24.70
CA GLY A 289 -0.41 -12.22 -25.43
C GLY A 289 -1.68 -11.60 -26.04
N ALA A 290 -2.81 -12.28 -25.84
CA ALA A 290 -4.14 -11.87 -26.32
C ALA A 290 -5.15 -11.89 -25.17
N PRO A 291 -5.12 -10.94 -24.24
CA PRO A 291 -6.03 -10.87 -23.10
C PRO A 291 -7.44 -10.42 -23.51
N ASP A 292 -8.40 -10.64 -22.62
CA ASP A 292 -9.76 -10.15 -22.77
C ASP A 292 -9.91 -8.68 -22.32
N LEU A 293 -8.95 -8.17 -21.52
CA LEU A 293 -8.85 -6.76 -21.12
C LEU A 293 -7.38 -6.40 -20.88
N VAL A 294 -6.97 -5.23 -21.33
CA VAL A 294 -5.67 -4.62 -20.97
C VAL A 294 -5.91 -3.46 -19.99
N ILE A 295 -5.15 -3.41 -18.90
CA ILE A 295 -5.19 -2.29 -17.94
C ILE A 295 -3.83 -1.59 -17.93
N LEU A 296 -3.84 -0.27 -18.12
CA LEU A 296 -2.73 0.63 -17.83
C LEU A 296 -2.97 1.21 -16.43
N PRO A 297 -2.19 0.82 -15.42
CA PRO A 297 -2.40 1.24 -14.04
C PRO A 297 -1.91 2.66 -13.77
N GLY A 298 -2.13 3.14 -12.55
CA GLY A 298 -1.52 4.35 -12.05
C GLY A 298 0.00 4.24 -11.98
N THR A 299 0.67 5.36 -12.16
CA THR A 299 2.13 5.46 -12.05
C THR A 299 2.56 6.75 -11.40
N LYS A 300 3.73 6.73 -10.75
CA LYS A 300 4.32 7.93 -10.13
C LYS A 300 5.09 8.80 -11.14
N ASN A 301 5.49 8.26 -12.28
CA ASN A 301 6.18 8.99 -13.34
C ASN A 301 5.61 8.63 -14.71
N THR A 302 4.56 9.36 -15.10
CA THR A 302 3.80 9.09 -16.33
C THR A 302 4.65 9.25 -17.59
N MET A 303 5.52 10.27 -17.62
CA MET A 303 6.31 10.58 -18.80
C MET A 303 7.40 9.52 -19.08
N ASP A 304 8.11 9.08 -18.05
CA ASP A 304 9.17 8.07 -18.21
C ASP A 304 8.57 6.68 -18.45
N ASP A 305 7.46 6.35 -17.78
CA ASP A 305 6.78 5.08 -17.99
C ASP A 305 6.15 5.01 -19.40
N LEU A 306 5.71 6.13 -19.98
CA LEU A 306 5.27 6.18 -21.38
C LEU A 306 6.45 5.94 -22.34
N ARG A 307 7.65 6.49 -22.07
CA ARG A 307 8.85 6.20 -22.86
C ARG A 307 9.20 4.72 -22.80
N TRP A 308 9.22 4.16 -21.58
CA TRP A 308 9.46 2.74 -21.36
C TRP A 308 8.43 1.86 -22.10
N LEU A 309 7.15 2.24 -22.10
CA LEU A 309 6.09 1.53 -22.81
C LEU A 309 6.36 1.45 -24.32
N ARG A 310 6.94 2.49 -24.91
CA ARG A 310 7.38 2.54 -26.31
C ARG A 310 8.59 1.64 -26.56
N GLU A 311 9.61 1.80 -25.74
CA GLU A 311 10.89 1.07 -25.88
C GLU A 311 10.70 -0.44 -25.70
N SER A 312 9.81 -0.86 -24.81
CA SER A 312 9.45 -2.27 -24.58
C SER A 312 8.61 -2.88 -25.72
N GLY A 313 8.07 -2.05 -26.62
CA GLY A 313 7.16 -2.46 -27.68
C GLY A 313 5.73 -2.74 -27.22
N LEU A 314 5.43 -2.53 -25.93
CA LEU A 314 4.08 -2.73 -25.37
C LEU A 314 3.08 -1.72 -25.95
N GLU A 315 3.46 -0.46 -26.21
CA GLU A 315 2.58 0.53 -26.85
C GLU A 315 2.00 -0.03 -28.15
N ALA A 316 2.86 -0.50 -29.06
CA ALA A 316 2.43 -1.04 -30.34
C ALA A 316 1.55 -2.30 -30.18
N ALA A 317 1.79 -3.11 -29.16
CA ALA A 317 0.98 -4.29 -28.87
C ALA A 317 -0.41 -3.90 -28.33
N VAL A 318 -0.49 -2.93 -27.42
CA VAL A 318 -1.76 -2.40 -26.90
C VAL A 318 -2.59 -1.76 -28.03
N LEU A 319 -1.98 -0.95 -28.88
CA LEU A 319 -2.66 -0.34 -30.03
C LEU A 319 -3.26 -1.40 -30.98
N ARG A 320 -2.52 -2.48 -31.26
CA ARG A 320 -3.04 -3.59 -32.10
C ARG A 320 -4.20 -4.31 -31.42
N LEU A 321 -4.11 -4.59 -30.11
CA LEU A 321 -5.19 -5.24 -29.35
C LEU A 321 -6.44 -4.37 -29.34
N SER A 322 -6.29 -3.08 -29.05
CA SER A 322 -7.42 -2.12 -29.05
C SER A 322 -8.08 -2.05 -30.42
N ALA A 323 -7.29 -1.96 -31.50
CA ALA A 323 -7.81 -1.96 -32.88
C ALA A 323 -8.50 -3.29 -33.26
N ALA A 324 -8.11 -4.40 -32.65
CA ALA A 324 -8.76 -5.70 -32.81
C ALA A 324 -10.02 -5.86 -31.92
N GLY A 325 -10.39 -4.87 -31.12
CA GLY A 325 -11.59 -4.85 -30.29
C GLY A 325 -11.35 -5.23 -28.82
N THR A 326 -10.12 -5.56 -28.40
CA THR A 326 -9.82 -5.81 -26.98
C THR A 326 -10.02 -4.52 -26.19
N PRO A 327 -10.82 -4.54 -25.10
CA PRO A 327 -11.00 -3.40 -24.22
C PRO A 327 -9.69 -2.96 -23.56
N VAL A 328 -9.54 -1.63 -23.38
CA VAL A 328 -8.41 -1.03 -22.68
C VAL A 328 -8.92 -0.07 -21.60
N LEU A 329 -8.42 -0.24 -20.39
CA LEU A 329 -8.73 0.64 -19.24
C LEU A 329 -7.46 1.34 -18.77
N GLY A 330 -7.48 2.65 -18.67
CA GLY A 330 -6.43 3.45 -18.03
C GLY A 330 -6.89 4.02 -16.69
N VAL A 331 -6.05 3.90 -15.66
CA VAL A 331 -6.29 4.48 -14.33
C VAL A 331 -5.20 5.51 -14.05
N CYS A 332 -5.59 6.73 -13.68
CA CYS A 332 -4.70 7.82 -13.30
C CYS A 332 -3.60 8.08 -14.36
N GLY A 333 -2.31 7.79 -14.07
CA GLY A 333 -1.23 7.91 -15.07
C GLY A 333 -1.48 7.08 -16.33
N GLY A 334 -2.05 5.87 -16.18
CA GLY A 334 -2.47 5.05 -17.32
C GLY A 334 -3.55 5.71 -18.17
N TYR A 335 -4.52 6.41 -17.56
CA TYR A 335 -5.51 7.22 -18.28
C TYR A 335 -4.85 8.36 -19.05
N GLN A 336 -3.92 9.07 -18.42
CA GLN A 336 -3.16 10.14 -19.08
C GLN A 336 -2.41 9.61 -20.31
N MET A 337 -1.75 8.45 -20.22
CA MET A 337 -1.03 7.83 -21.34
C MET A 337 -1.93 7.48 -22.52
N LEU A 338 -3.21 7.14 -22.28
CA LEU A 338 -4.17 6.81 -23.34
C LEU A 338 -4.57 8.02 -24.20
N GLY A 339 -4.33 9.24 -23.72
CA GLY A 339 -4.65 10.50 -24.41
C GLY A 339 -3.83 10.74 -25.67
N GLU A 340 -4.09 11.88 -26.33
CA GLU A 340 -3.36 12.32 -27.52
C GLU A 340 -2.01 12.96 -27.18
N GLN A 341 -1.97 13.78 -26.10
CA GLN A 341 -0.77 14.50 -25.70
C GLN A 341 -0.65 14.59 -24.17
N LEU A 342 0.61 14.55 -23.72
CA LEU A 342 1.05 14.84 -22.37
C LEU A 342 2.02 16.01 -22.43
N CYS A 343 1.68 17.12 -21.80
CA CYS A 343 2.45 18.37 -21.81
C CYS A 343 3.00 18.63 -20.42
N ASP A 344 4.32 18.78 -20.30
CA ASP A 344 5.02 19.13 -19.04
C ASP A 344 5.81 20.43 -19.26
N PRO A 345 5.13 21.59 -19.26
CA PRO A 345 5.75 22.86 -19.61
C PRO A 345 6.76 23.36 -18.58
N ALA A 346 6.65 22.91 -17.34
CA ALA A 346 7.56 23.28 -16.25
C ALA A 346 8.61 22.21 -15.92
N GLY A 347 8.49 20.99 -16.46
CA GLY A 347 9.36 19.89 -16.15
C GLY A 347 9.08 19.26 -14.78
N GLU A 348 7.86 19.37 -14.27
CA GLU A 348 7.46 18.86 -12.95
C GLU A 348 7.48 17.33 -12.89
N GLU A 349 7.12 16.70 -13.98
CA GLU A 349 7.03 15.24 -14.10
C GLU A 349 8.33 14.64 -14.66
N SER A 350 8.91 15.27 -15.67
CA SER A 350 10.05 14.74 -16.42
C SER A 350 11.41 15.38 -16.07
N GLY A 351 11.41 16.36 -15.16
CA GLY A 351 12.62 17.12 -14.77
C GLY A 351 13.04 18.20 -15.80
N THR A 352 12.48 18.19 -17.00
CA THR A 352 12.74 19.19 -18.06
C THR A 352 11.47 19.44 -18.86
N PRO A 353 11.21 20.72 -19.29
CA PRO A 353 10.05 21.00 -20.12
C PRO A 353 9.98 20.13 -21.37
N CYS A 354 8.89 19.39 -21.53
CA CYS A 354 8.70 18.54 -22.71
C CYS A 354 7.23 18.27 -23.01
N THR A 355 6.97 17.79 -24.23
CA THR A 355 5.65 17.30 -24.65
C THR A 355 5.84 15.95 -25.31
N LEU A 356 5.05 14.97 -24.89
CA LEU A 356 5.02 13.64 -25.50
C LEU A 356 3.66 13.38 -26.15
N ARG A 357 3.66 12.68 -27.25
CA ARG A 357 2.45 12.11 -27.82
C ARG A 357 2.02 10.93 -26.93
N GLY A 358 0.74 10.88 -26.52
CA GLY A 358 0.17 9.69 -25.87
C GLY A 358 -0.11 8.56 -26.88
N LEU A 359 -0.85 7.54 -26.44
CA LEU A 359 -1.28 6.44 -27.30
C LEU A 359 -2.33 6.88 -28.33
N GLY A 360 -3.03 8.01 -28.09
CA GLY A 360 -4.06 8.55 -29.00
C GLY A 360 -5.34 7.69 -29.06
N LEU A 361 -5.59 6.90 -28.03
CA LEU A 361 -6.79 6.07 -27.93
C LEU A 361 -7.99 6.79 -27.32
N LEU A 362 -7.74 7.86 -26.58
CA LEU A 362 -8.76 8.75 -26.01
C LEU A 362 -8.53 10.19 -26.52
N PRO A 363 -9.60 10.98 -26.82
CA PRO A 363 -9.49 12.35 -27.27
C PRO A 363 -9.24 13.31 -26.10
N THR A 364 -8.11 13.11 -25.41
CA THR A 364 -7.74 13.86 -24.21
C THR A 364 -6.34 14.44 -24.35
N THR A 365 -6.10 15.59 -23.68
CA THR A 365 -4.79 16.23 -23.57
C THR A 365 -4.53 16.55 -22.11
N THR A 366 -3.43 16.07 -21.57
CA THR A 366 -3.03 16.32 -20.16
C THR A 366 -1.91 17.34 -20.11
N VAL A 367 -2.05 18.33 -19.23
CA VAL A 367 -1.02 19.33 -18.90
C VAL A 367 -0.63 19.14 -17.44
N PHE A 368 0.62 18.79 -17.19
CA PHE A 368 1.16 18.64 -15.83
C PHE A 368 1.42 20.01 -15.21
N GLY A 369 1.22 20.11 -13.90
CA GLY A 369 1.42 21.29 -13.08
C GLY A 369 1.80 20.96 -11.67
N THR A 370 2.12 21.98 -10.87
CA THR A 370 2.56 21.85 -9.47
C THR A 370 1.41 21.48 -8.52
N GLU A 371 0.17 21.84 -8.89
CA GLU A 371 -0.99 21.55 -8.07
C GLU A 371 -1.38 20.08 -8.18
N LYS A 372 -1.57 19.45 -7.02
CA LYS A 372 -2.00 18.07 -6.88
C LYS A 372 -3.48 18.04 -6.50
N HIS A 373 -4.26 17.30 -7.26
CA HIS A 373 -5.65 17.05 -6.94
C HIS A 373 -5.73 15.88 -5.96
N LEU A 374 -6.33 16.11 -4.79
CA LEU A 374 -6.48 15.15 -3.70
C LEU A 374 -7.90 15.23 -3.18
N THR A 375 -8.74 14.24 -3.49
CA THR A 375 -10.13 14.23 -3.01
C THR A 375 -10.66 12.80 -2.91
N GLN A 376 -11.47 12.54 -1.88
CA GLN A 376 -12.33 11.37 -1.87
C GLN A 376 -13.65 11.73 -2.54
N THR A 377 -14.18 10.82 -3.34
CA THR A 377 -15.42 11.05 -4.05
C THR A 377 -16.23 9.79 -4.25
N ALA A 378 -17.52 9.96 -4.45
CA ALA A 378 -18.41 8.95 -4.98
C ALA A 378 -18.81 9.34 -6.40
N ALA A 379 -19.10 8.35 -7.23
CA ALA A 379 -19.50 8.58 -8.62
C ALA A 379 -20.50 7.51 -9.09
N ARG A 380 -21.09 7.76 -10.26
CA ARG A 380 -21.87 6.77 -10.99
C ARG A 380 -21.30 6.60 -12.39
N ALA A 381 -20.97 5.36 -12.72
CA ALA A 381 -20.43 5.03 -14.03
C ALA A 381 -21.43 5.33 -15.15
N ALA A 382 -20.90 5.80 -16.28
CA ALA A 382 -21.63 5.97 -17.52
C ALA A 382 -21.63 4.66 -18.37
N ALA A 383 -22.19 4.70 -19.59
CA ALA A 383 -22.11 3.59 -20.51
C ALA A 383 -20.64 3.24 -20.84
N PRO A 384 -20.27 1.95 -20.99
CA PRO A 384 -21.14 0.76 -20.99
C PRO A 384 -21.47 0.18 -19.61
N PHE A 385 -20.98 0.78 -18.53
CA PHE A 385 -21.15 0.33 -17.14
C PHE A 385 -22.24 1.10 -16.39
N ALA A 386 -23.16 1.69 -17.10
CA ALA A 386 -24.15 2.66 -16.60
C ALA A 386 -24.81 2.23 -15.28
N GLY A 387 -24.80 3.20 -14.34
CA GLY A 387 -25.43 3.07 -13.03
C GLY A 387 -24.62 2.34 -11.97
N ALA A 388 -23.44 1.77 -12.29
CA ALA A 388 -22.57 1.25 -11.23
C ALA A 388 -22.19 2.36 -10.26
N ALA A 389 -22.40 2.14 -8.96
CA ALA A 389 -21.90 3.02 -7.92
C ALA A 389 -20.39 2.83 -7.78
N LEU A 390 -19.68 3.93 -7.74
CA LEU A 390 -18.23 3.99 -7.52
C LEU A 390 -17.97 4.79 -6.25
N THR A 391 -17.01 4.36 -5.48
CA THR A 391 -16.41 5.15 -4.40
C THR A 391 -14.91 5.07 -4.55
N GLY A 392 -14.21 6.15 -4.25
CA GLY A 392 -12.77 6.13 -4.40
C GLY A 392 -12.17 7.49 -4.10
N TYR A 393 -10.97 7.69 -4.60
CA TYR A 393 -10.25 8.95 -4.44
C TYR A 393 -9.48 9.28 -5.72
N GLU A 394 -9.27 10.56 -5.94
CA GLU A 394 -8.40 11.09 -6.99
C GLU A 394 -7.09 11.54 -6.35
N ILE A 395 -5.98 11.16 -6.96
CA ILE A 395 -4.64 11.56 -6.56
C ILE A 395 -3.75 11.71 -7.78
N HIS A 396 -3.72 12.88 -8.37
CA HIS A 396 -2.96 13.15 -9.58
C HIS A 396 -2.44 14.57 -9.65
N ALA A 397 -1.37 14.78 -10.43
CA ALA A 397 -0.91 16.08 -10.86
C ALA A 397 -1.39 16.33 -12.29
N GLY A 398 -1.62 17.62 -12.60
CA GLY A 398 -2.04 18.02 -13.92
C GLY A 398 -3.56 18.02 -14.13
N SER A 399 -3.94 18.65 -15.23
CA SER A 399 -5.32 18.83 -15.69
C SER A 399 -5.49 18.18 -17.06
N THR A 400 -6.58 17.46 -17.28
CA THR A 400 -6.89 16.79 -18.54
C THR A 400 -8.12 17.43 -19.19
N GLU A 401 -7.90 17.99 -20.37
CA GLU A 401 -8.98 18.41 -21.28
C GLU A 401 -9.57 17.17 -21.97
N VAL A 402 -10.89 17.01 -21.90
CA VAL A 402 -11.64 15.88 -22.42
C VAL A 402 -12.57 16.32 -23.53
N ARG A 403 -12.48 15.71 -24.72
CA ARG A 403 -13.36 15.97 -25.87
C ARG A 403 -14.26 14.77 -26.21
N GLY A 404 -14.34 13.79 -25.29
CA GLY A 404 -15.13 12.57 -25.40
C GLY A 404 -16.27 12.49 -24.41
N SER A 405 -16.91 11.31 -24.34
CA SER A 405 -17.91 11.02 -23.33
C SER A 405 -17.24 10.71 -21.99
N ALA A 406 -17.85 11.16 -20.89
CA ALA A 406 -17.32 10.88 -19.55
C ALA A 406 -17.41 9.38 -19.20
N PHE A 407 -16.45 8.91 -18.41
CA PHE A 407 -16.47 7.56 -17.83
C PHE A 407 -17.49 7.47 -16.69
N CYS A 408 -17.57 8.51 -15.86
CA CYS A 408 -18.54 8.57 -14.77
C CYS A 408 -18.96 10.02 -14.50
N THR A 409 -19.94 10.18 -13.60
CA THR A 409 -20.36 11.46 -13.05
C THR A 409 -20.11 11.44 -11.54
N LEU A 410 -19.33 12.39 -11.05
CA LEU A 410 -19.01 12.56 -9.63
C LEU A 410 -20.26 12.98 -8.84
N ALA A 411 -20.22 12.87 -7.51
CA ALA A 411 -21.33 13.19 -6.61
C ALA A 411 -21.79 14.66 -6.72
N ASP A 412 -20.89 15.56 -7.09
CA ASP A 412 -21.18 16.99 -7.31
C ASP A 412 -21.76 17.30 -8.71
N GLY A 413 -21.93 16.27 -9.54
CA GLY A 413 -22.43 16.38 -10.92
C GLY A 413 -21.33 16.61 -11.97
N THR A 414 -20.07 16.70 -11.58
CA THR A 414 -18.94 16.89 -12.52
C THR A 414 -18.71 15.63 -13.35
N PRO A 415 -18.58 15.72 -14.68
CA PRO A 415 -18.16 14.60 -15.51
C PRO A 415 -16.69 14.29 -15.29
N GLU A 416 -16.34 13.01 -15.12
CA GLU A 416 -14.99 12.54 -14.89
C GLU A 416 -14.62 11.42 -15.87
N GLY A 417 -13.32 11.39 -16.25
CA GLY A 417 -12.75 10.38 -17.13
C GLY A 417 -13.17 10.52 -18.59
N CYS A 418 -12.87 9.51 -19.39
CA CYS A 418 -13.19 9.51 -20.82
C CYS A 418 -13.51 8.09 -21.32
N VAL A 419 -14.45 8.00 -22.25
CA VAL A 419 -14.83 6.78 -22.96
C VAL A 419 -14.79 7.03 -24.46
N GLN A 420 -14.11 6.14 -25.20
CA GLN A 420 -14.15 6.11 -26.67
C GLN A 420 -14.13 4.67 -27.18
N GLY A 421 -15.24 4.19 -27.73
CA GLY A 421 -15.36 2.80 -28.22
C GLY A 421 -15.14 1.78 -27.09
N ASN A 422 -14.09 0.98 -27.22
CA ASN A 422 -13.67 -0.02 -26.23
C ASN A 422 -12.55 0.47 -25.29
N VAL A 423 -12.29 1.78 -25.27
CA VAL A 423 -11.25 2.37 -24.42
C VAL A 423 -11.88 3.24 -23.33
N PHE A 424 -11.42 3.04 -22.09
CA PHE A 424 -11.93 3.68 -20.89
C PHE A 424 -10.78 4.31 -20.13
N GLY A 425 -10.99 5.48 -19.53
CA GLY A 425 -9.99 6.12 -18.68
C GLY A 425 -10.64 6.90 -17.55
N THR A 426 -10.04 6.86 -16.36
CA THR A 426 -10.51 7.54 -15.16
C THR A 426 -9.35 7.90 -14.24
N TYR A 427 -9.53 8.95 -13.44
CA TYR A 427 -8.60 9.28 -12.35
C TYR A 427 -8.92 8.57 -11.03
N LEU A 428 -10.11 7.94 -10.93
CA LEU A 428 -10.55 7.30 -9.70
C LEU A 428 -9.70 6.06 -9.35
N HIS A 429 -9.10 6.08 -8.19
CA HIS A 429 -8.55 4.92 -7.50
C HIS A 429 -9.60 4.29 -6.58
N GLY A 430 -9.51 2.98 -6.31
CA GLY A 430 -10.53 2.25 -5.53
C GLY A 430 -11.83 2.01 -6.28
N LEU A 431 -11.87 2.24 -7.59
CA LEU A 431 -13.07 2.16 -8.44
C LEU A 431 -13.76 0.79 -8.43
N PHE A 432 -13.07 -0.26 -8.02
CA PHE A 432 -13.61 -1.63 -7.93
C PHE A 432 -14.06 -2.03 -6.52
N ASP A 433 -13.83 -1.20 -5.50
CA ASP A 433 -14.08 -1.55 -4.09
C ASP A 433 -15.55 -1.78 -3.76
N THR A 434 -16.49 -1.12 -4.45
CA THR A 434 -17.92 -1.37 -4.29
C THR A 434 -18.39 -2.71 -4.84
N GLY A 435 -17.60 -3.33 -5.73
CA GLY A 435 -17.95 -4.55 -6.45
C GLY A 435 -18.86 -4.33 -7.67
N GLU A 436 -19.68 -3.27 -7.71
CA GLU A 436 -20.65 -3.05 -8.80
C GLU A 436 -19.98 -2.86 -10.17
N LEU A 437 -18.86 -2.14 -10.23
CA LEU A 437 -18.10 -2.00 -11.47
C LEU A 437 -17.46 -3.32 -11.88
N THR A 438 -16.93 -4.09 -10.93
CA THR A 438 -16.36 -5.42 -11.16
C THR A 438 -17.38 -6.35 -11.81
N GLU A 439 -18.61 -6.39 -11.28
CA GLU A 439 -19.70 -7.20 -11.84
C GLU A 439 -20.06 -6.76 -13.26
N LYS A 440 -20.26 -5.46 -13.50
CA LYS A 440 -20.61 -4.92 -14.82
C LYS A 440 -19.50 -5.13 -15.85
N LEU A 441 -18.24 -4.93 -15.46
CA LEU A 441 -17.07 -5.19 -16.30
C LEU A 441 -16.99 -6.68 -16.65
N THR A 442 -17.15 -7.57 -15.67
CA THR A 442 -17.16 -9.01 -15.90
C THR A 442 -18.28 -9.42 -16.85
N ALA A 443 -19.50 -8.92 -16.62
CA ALA A 443 -20.63 -9.19 -17.51
C ALA A 443 -20.39 -8.65 -18.93
N PHE A 444 -19.74 -7.50 -19.06
CA PHE A 444 -19.35 -6.92 -20.36
C PHE A 444 -18.36 -7.83 -21.10
N LEU A 445 -17.30 -8.28 -20.42
CA LEU A 445 -16.28 -9.18 -21.00
C LEU A 445 -16.85 -10.57 -21.33
N CYS A 446 -17.71 -11.11 -20.44
CA CYS A 446 -18.42 -12.38 -20.68
C CYS A 446 -19.28 -12.33 -21.96
N ARG A 447 -20.01 -11.22 -22.18
CA ARG A 447 -20.80 -11.04 -23.41
C ARG A 447 -19.94 -11.01 -24.65
N GLN A 448 -18.78 -10.36 -24.62
CA GLN A 448 -17.84 -10.33 -25.75
C GLN A 448 -17.29 -11.72 -26.08
N LYS A 449 -17.03 -12.53 -25.06
CA LYS A 449 -16.45 -13.87 -25.20
C LYS A 449 -17.49 -14.99 -25.35
N GLY A 450 -18.76 -14.68 -25.18
CA GLY A 450 -19.86 -15.68 -25.21
C GLY A 450 -19.87 -16.62 -24.01
N ILE A 451 -19.46 -16.14 -22.82
CA ILE A 451 -19.43 -16.88 -21.55
C ILE A 451 -20.64 -16.49 -20.72
N ASP A 452 -21.26 -17.47 -20.06
CA ASP A 452 -22.32 -17.22 -19.06
C ASP A 452 -21.68 -16.82 -17.71
N PRO A 453 -21.97 -15.63 -17.17
CA PRO A 453 -21.47 -15.19 -15.86
C PRO A 453 -22.18 -15.86 -14.67
N ALA A 454 -23.19 -16.71 -14.88
CA ALA A 454 -24.01 -17.29 -13.81
C ALA A 454 -23.16 -18.09 -12.80
N GLY A 455 -23.41 -17.87 -11.50
CA GLY A 455 -22.77 -18.58 -10.38
C GLY A 455 -21.49 -17.96 -9.84
N ALA A 456 -21.10 -16.75 -10.30
CA ALA A 456 -19.99 -16.02 -9.74
C ALA A 456 -20.49 -14.98 -8.72
N GLU A 457 -20.84 -15.43 -7.51
CA GLU A 457 -21.17 -14.51 -6.42
C GLU A 457 -19.88 -13.84 -5.89
N LEU A 458 -19.86 -12.51 -5.84
CA LEU A 458 -18.81 -11.73 -5.22
C LEU A 458 -19.12 -11.52 -3.74
N ILE A 459 -18.16 -11.78 -2.89
CA ILE A 459 -18.18 -11.29 -1.52
C ILE A 459 -17.88 -9.77 -1.58
N PRO A 460 -18.69 -8.91 -0.95
CA PRO A 460 -18.37 -7.48 -0.88
C PRO A 460 -16.95 -7.27 -0.35
N MET A 461 -16.18 -6.41 -1.00
CA MET A 461 -14.74 -6.23 -0.74
C MET A 461 -14.46 -5.87 0.72
N GLU A 462 -15.34 -5.06 1.33
CA GLU A 462 -15.23 -4.71 2.75
C GLU A 462 -15.40 -5.95 3.64
N GLN A 463 -16.39 -6.78 3.38
CA GLN A 463 -16.60 -8.04 4.12
C GLN A 463 -15.41 -9.00 3.96
N TYR A 464 -14.89 -9.11 2.74
CA TYR A 464 -13.71 -9.92 2.46
C TYR A 464 -12.48 -9.42 3.23
N ARG A 465 -12.25 -8.10 3.23
CA ARG A 465 -11.14 -7.45 3.96
C ARG A 465 -11.25 -7.70 5.47
N GLN A 466 -12.45 -7.58 6.05
CA GLN A 466 -12.68 -7.88 7.47
C GLN A 466 -12.38 -9.34 7.81
N GLN A 467 -12.77 -10.30 6.95
CA GLN A 467 -12.44 -11.72 7.12
C GLN A 467 -10.92 -11.95 7.09
N GLN A 468 -10.19 -11.27 6.20
CA GLN A 468 -8.73 -11.38 6.12
C GLN A 468 -8.04 -10.81 7.38
N PHE A 469 -8.54 -9.71 7.93
CA PHE A 469 -8.05 -9.16 9.20
C PHE A 469 -8.31 -10.11 10.36
N ASP A 470 -9.48 -10.75 10.42
CA ASP A 470 -9.78 -11.73 11.46
C ASP A 470 -8.87 -12.96 11.35
N LEU A 471 -8.68 -13.51 10.15
CA LEU A 471 -7.74 -14.62 9.91
C LEU A 471 -6.31 -14.27 10.33
N LEU A 472 -5.85 -13.05 10.02
CA LEU A 472 -4.54 -12.57 10.44
C LEU A 472 -4.44 -12.47 11.97
N ALA A 473 -5.44 -11.85 12.59
CA ALA A 473 -5.48 -11.66 14.05
C ALA A 473 -5.51 -13.01 14.78
N ASP A 474 -6.35 -13.95 14.34
CA ASP A 474 -6.46 -15.28 14.94
C ASP A 474 -5.14 -16.06 14.84
N GLY A 475 -4.48 -16.02 13.67
CA GLY A 475 -3.19 -16.68 13.46
C GLY A 475 -2.08 -16.10 14.35
N VAL A 476 -2.02 -14.78 14.48
CA VAL A 476 -1.03 -14.09 15.32
C VAL A 476 -1.36 -14.26 16.81
N ARG A 477 -2.65 -14.18 17.20
CA ARG A 477 -3.13 -14.39 18.57
C ARG A 477 -2.78 -15.78 19.09
N ALA A 478 -2.90 -16.80 18.25
CA ALA A 478 -2.56 -18.18 18.61
C ALA A 478 -1.05 -18.41 18.75
N ALA A 479 -0.23 -17.55 18.13
CA ALA A 479 1.21 -17.73 18.04
C ALA A 479 2.02 -16.89 19.04
N LEU A 480 1.46 -15.77 19.55
CA LEU A 480 2.17 -14.84 20.42
C LEU A 480 1.72 -14.93 21.89
N ASP A 481 2.67 -14.71 22.79
CA ASP A 481 2.39 -14.47 24.23
C ASP A 481 1.82 -13.06 24.43
N LEU A 482 0.52 -12.92 24.19
CA LEU A 482 -0.18 -11.65 24.38
C LEU A 482 -0.14 -11.12 25.81
N PRO A 483 -0.27 -11.94 26.87
CA PRO A 483 -0.07 -11.49 28.24
C PRO A 483 1.27 -10.79 28.45
N ALA A 484 2.37 -11.32 27.92
CA ALA A 484 3.68 -10.70 28.00
C ALA A 484 3.74 -9.38 27.20
N ILE A 485 3.06 -9.29 26.05
CA ILE A 485 2.96 -8.05 25.26
C ILE A 485 2.17 -6.98 26.03
N TYR A 486 1.03 -7.32 26.65
CA TYR A 486 0.29 -6.40 27.52
C TYR A 486 1.14 -5.92 28.71
N ALA A 487 1.84 -6.85 29.36
CA ALA A 487 2.74 -6.51 30.47
C ALA A 487 3.89 -5.58 30.02
N ALA A 488 4.43 -5.76 28.80
CA ALA A 488 5.44 -4.87 28.24
C ALA A 488 4.93 -3.43 28.06
N MET A 489 3.64 -3.24 27.79
CA MET A 489 2.97 -1.93 27.74
C MET A 489 2.59 -1.39 29.13
N GLY A 490 2.83 -2.16 30.21
CA GLY A 490 2.37 -1.84 31.57
C GLY A 490 0.85 -1.94 31.73
N MET A 491 0.24 -2.93 31.07
CA MET A 491 -1.19 -3.24 31.10
C MET A 491 -1.41 -4.70 31.53
N GLN A 492 -2.62 -5.01 32.02
CA GLN A 492 -3.11 -6.37 32.15
C GLN A 492 -4.24 -6.62 31.16
N LYS A 493 -4.39 -7.85 30.68
CA LYS A 493 -5.52 -8.18 29.79
C LYS A 493 -6.82 -8.01 30.59
N GLY A 494 -7.68 -7.13 30.13
CA GLY A 494 -8.96 -6.85 30.80
C GLY A 494 -9.02 -5.56 31.63
N ASP A 495 -7.98 -4.70 31.60
CA ASP A 495 -7.97 -3.39 32.26
C ASP A 495 -8.98 -2.38 31.67
N ASN A 496 -9.87 -2.82 30.79
CA ASN A 496 -10.98 -2.03 30.25
C ASN A 496 -12.19 -2.11 31.21
N THR A 497 -12.17 -1.29 32.24
CA THR A 497 -13.38 -0.96 33.07
C THR A 497 -13.50 0.55 33.29
#